data_5e55ccbc4be0472e626a9f9f36486be6
#
_entry.id   5e55ccbc4be0472e626a9f9f36486be6
#
_cell.length_a   1.000
_cell.length_b   1.000
_cell.length_c   1.000
_cell.angle_alpha   90.00
_cell.angle_beta   90.00
_cell.angle_gamma   90.00
#
_symmetry.space_group_name_H-M   'P 1'
#
loop_
_entity.id
_entity.type
_entity.pdbx_description
1 polymer ?
#
loop_
_entity_poly.entity_id
_entity_poly.type
_entity_poly.pdbx_seq_one_letter_code
_entity_poly.pdbx_strand_id
1 'polypeptide(L)'
;MKTYQRSTGGDGPRRDHHDWASETYVDEWVRRQQAEDHSRGARFQLICDLFPFPRDATVTILDVGAGYGPVSAFILDRYPHTTCVAQDGSEPMLRRARQLVSTYGDRITLHQSDLFEANWLPGELGPFDAVVSSSCLHNLRDFERIREIYGEIHAHLKPGGAFLNADLVNAPTATLHQRYDAVAAARRASQGASTEELAAMVRHTAGASAGPFPASLEQHLAALKVAGFKDVDCFWKDLQRALYGGYA
;
A
#
# COMPACT_ATOMS: atom_id res chain seq x y z
N MET A 1 -22.42 -13.85 10.15
CA MET A 1 -22.53 -12.56 9.44
C MET A 1 -22.55 -11.44 10.49
N LYS A 2 -21.41 -10.85 10.78
CA LYS A 2 -21.32 -9.68 11.69
C LYS A 2 -21.32 -8.43 10.82
N THR A 3 -22.40 -7.69 10.83
CA THR A 3 -22.47 -6.36 10.23
C THR A 3 -21.59 -5.42 11.04
N TYR A 4 -20.55 -4.90 10.43
CA TYR A 4 -19.71 -3.86 11.00
C TYR A 4 -20.50 -2.55 11.01
N GLN A 5 -21.08 -2.20 12.17
CA GLN A 5 -21.74 -0.91 12.34
C GLN A 5 -20.67 0.17 12.55
N ARG A 6 -20.63 1.16 11.66
CA ARG A 6 -19.94 2.43 11.91
C ARG A 6 -20.46 3.01 13.22
N SER A 7 -19.62 3.10 14.25
CA SER A 7 -19.93 3.88 15.45
C SER A 7 -19.89 5.36 15.10
N THR A 8 -21.06 5.93 14.90
CA THR A 8 -21.25 7.38 14.85
C THR A 8 -21.22 7.91 16.30
N GLY A 9 -20.15 8.60 16.67
CA GLY A 9 -20.09 9.43 17.88
C GLY A 9 -19.48 8.74 19.10
N GLY A 10 -18.25 9.10 19.42
CA GLY A 10 -17.56 8.79 20.66
C GLY A 10 -16.05 8.88 20.45
N ASP A 11 -15.30 9.46 21.40
CA ASP A 11 -13.84 9.63 21.40
C ASP A 11 -13.07 8.32 21.15
N GLY A 12 -13.12 7.84 19.91
CA GLY A 12 -12.29 6.76 19.39
C GLY A 12 -10.90 7.27 19.03
N PRO A 13 -9.87 6.39 18.91
CA PRO A 13 -8.53 6.82 18.56
C PRO A 13 -8.59 7.68 17.30
N ARG A 14 -7.96 8.85 17.36
CA ARG A 14 -7.99 9.88 16.32
C ARG A 14 -7.70 9.23 14.97
N ARG A 15 -8.71 9.24 14.09
CA ARG A 15 -8.56 8.86 12.70
C ARG A 15 -7.42 9.66 12.10
N ASP A 16 -6.69 9.01 11.22
CA ASP A 16 -5.58 9.58 10.47
C ASP A 16 -5.89 11.01 10.01
N HIS A 17 -4.89 11.88 10.06
CA HIS A 17 -4.97 13.26 9.55
C HIS A 17 -5.10 13.32 8.01
N HIS A 18 -5.27 12.18 7.34
CA HIS A 18 -5.40 12.06 5.91
C HIS A 18 -6.86 12.19 5.48
N ASP A 19 -7.20 13.33 4.90
CA ASP A 19 -8.51 13.55 4.29
C ASP A 19 -8.49 13.16 2.80
N TRP A 20 -8.55 11.85 2.55
CA TRP A 20 -8.56 11.30 1.19
C TRP A 20 -9.79 11.70 0.36
N ALA A 21 -10.81 12.30 0.96
CA ALA A 21 -11.98 12.88 0.27
C ALA A 21 -11.73 14.32 -0.17
N SER A 22 -10.70 15.00 0.37
CA SER A 22 -10.35 16.37 0.03
C SER A 22 -9.47 16.45 -1.22
N GLU A 23 -9.92 17.19 -2.22
CA GLU A 23 -9.15 17.50 -3.44
C GLU A 23 -7.83 18.19 -3.10
N THR A 24 -7.88 19.22 -2.25
CA THR A 24 -6.70 19.99 -1.87
C THR A 24 -5.66 19.13 -1.16
N TYR A 25 -6.12 18.28 -0.22
CA TYR A 25 -5.22 17.36 0.49
C TYR A 25 -4.56 16.37 -0.48
N VAL A 26 -5.34 15.77 -1.38
CA VAL A 26 -4.84 14.81 -2.37
C VAL A 26 -3.86 15.48 -3.34
N ASP A 27 -4.12 16.71 -3.80
CA ASP A 27 -3.19 17.45 -4.68
C ASP A 27 -1.84 17.71 -4.02
N GLU A 28 -1.84 18.14 -2.75
CA GLU A 28 -0.61 18.37 -1.99
C GLU A 28 0.15 17.07 -1.76
N TRP A 29 -0.58 15.98 -1.45
CA TRP A 29 0.00 14.67 -1.24
C TRP A 29 0.65 14.13 -2.52
N VAL A 30 -0.06 14.16 -3.64
CA VAL A 30 0.44 13.70 -4.96
C VAL A 30 1.69 14.48 -5.35
N ARG A 31 1.69 15.82 -5.20
CA ARG A 31 2.86 16.66 -5.51
C ARG A 31 4.09 16.26 -4.69
N ARG A 32 3.92 15.96 -3.39
CA ARG A 32 5.01 15.48 -2.53
C ARG A 32 5.52 14.12 -2.98
N GLN A 33 4.62 13.19 -3.35
CA GLN A 33 5.01 11.87 -3.81
C GLN A 33 5.78 11.91 -5.14
N GLN A 34 5.37 12.76 -6.08
CA GLN A 34 6.07 12.95 -7.35
C GLN A 34 7.49 13.49 -7.16
N ALA A 35 7.72 14.32 -6.17
CA ALA A 35 9.08 14.79 -5.83
C ALA A 35 10.00 13.65 -5.31
N GLU A 36 9.42 12.58 -4.77
CA GLU A 36 10.13 11.40 -4.24
C GLU A 36 10.22 10.23 -5.25
N ASP A 37 9.75 10.38 -6.49
CA ASP A 37 9.59 9.27 -7.46
C ASP A 37 10.89 8.52 -7.76
N HIS A 38 12.06 9.15 -7.75
CA HIS A 38 13.35 8.48 -7.94
C HIS A 38 13.60 7.37 -6.91
N SER A 39 13.25 7.61 -5.65
CA SER A 39 13.44 6.61 -4.57
C SER A 39 12.39 5.50 -4.60
N ARG A 40 11.23 5.74 -5.22
CA ARG A 40 10.11 4.78 -5.36
C ARG A 40 10.33 3.82 -6.52
N GLY A 41 10.95 4.29 -7.60
CA GLY A 41 11.19 3.51 -8.81
C GLY A 41 11.95 2.21 -8.55
N ALA A 42 12.94 2.22 -7.68
CA ALA A 42 13.69 1.02 -7.31
C ALA A 42 12.80 -0.03 -6.59
N ARG A 43 11.86 0.40 -5.74
CA ARG A 43 10.92 -0.51 -5.08
C ARG A 43 9.89 -1.06 -6.05
N PHE A 44 9.39 -0.25 -6.99
CA PHE A 44 8.48 -0.71 -8.04
C PHE A 44 9.19 -1.70 -8.99
N GLN A 45 10.47 -1.48 -9.27
CA GLN A 45 11.27 -2.43 -10.04
C GLN A 45 11.40 -3.75 -9.30
N LEU A 46 11.69 -3.73 -8.00
CA LEU A 46 11.78 -4.96 -7.19
C LEU A 46 10.44 -5.70 -7.13
N ILE A 47 9.30 -5.00 -7.06
CA ILE A 47 7.98 -5.64 -7.20
C ILE A 47 7.90 -6.42 -8.53
N CYS A 48 8.28 -5.78 -9.63
CA CYS A 48 8.27 -6.42 -10.95
C CYS A 48 9.23 -7.61 -11.06
N ASP A 49 10.40 -7.52 -10.43
CA ASP A 49 11.42 -8.58 -10.45
C ASP A 49 10.99 -9.83 -9.64
N LEU A 50 10.03 -9.67 -8.73
CA LEU A 50 9.46 -10.74 -7.91
C LEU A 50 8.21 -11.39 -8.52
N PHE A 51 7.72 -10.92 -9.65
CA PHE A 51 6.59 -11.56 -10.32
C PHE A 51 6.94 -12.98 -10.79
N PRO A 52 6.03 -13.97 -10.61
CA PRO A 52 6.28 -15.36 -10.99
C PRO A 52 6.09 -15.64 -12.50
N PHE A 53 6.04 -14.62 -13.32
CA PHE A 53 5.80 -14.71 -14.76
C PHE A 53 6.73 -13.79 -15.57
N PRO A 54 7.03 -14.14 -16.83
CA PRO A 54 7.87 -13.32 -17.70
C PRO A 54 7.15 -12.04 -18.16
N ARG A 55 7.92 -11.06 -18.67
CA ARG A 55 7.39 -9.73 -19.06
C ARG A 55 6.43 -9.75 -20.25
N ASP A 56 6.48 -10.76 -21.07
CA ASP A 56 5.61 -10.97 -22.23
C ASP A 56 4.37 -11.82 -21.94
N ALA A 57 4.18 -12.23 -20.69
CA ALA A 57 3.00 -12.97 -20.28
C ALA A 57 1.72 -12.13 -20.36
N THR A 58 0.63 -12.76 -20.79
CA THR A 58 -0.72 -12.18 -20.71
C THR A 58 -1.30 -12.47 -19.33
N VAL A 59 -1.30 -11.46 -18.47
CA VAL A 59 -1.67 -11.58 -17.06
C VAL A 59 -2.60 -10.46 -16.62
N THR A 60 -3.30 -10.70 -15.53
CA THR A 60 -4.16 -9.70 -14.88
C THR A 60 -3.65 -9.40 -13.47
N ILE A 61 -3.44 -8.14 -13.16
CA ILE A 61 -2.90 -7.67 -11.87
C ILE A 61 -3.94 -6.80 -11.17
N LEU A 62 -4.00 -6.91 -9.85
CA LEU A 62 -4.73 -5.99 -8.98
C LEU A 62 -3.75 -5.08 -8.25
N ASP A 63 -3.97 -3.76 -8.30
CA ASP A 63 -3.28 -2.75 -7.49
C ASP A 63 -4.22 -2.25 -6.39
N VAL A 64 -3.96 -2.64 -5.14
CA VAL A 64 -4.79 -2.33 -3.96
C VAL A 64 -4.36 -1.01 -3.35
N GLY A 65 -5.29 -0.06 -3.28
CA GLY A 65 -5.00 1.32 -2.86
C GLY A 65 -4.08 2.00 -3.85
N ALA A 66 -4.43 1.93 -5.12
CA ALA A 66 -3.61 2.39 -6.24
C ALA A 66 -3.30 3.91 -6.20
N GLY A 67 -4.09 4.68 -5.45
CA GLY A 67 -3.97 6.13 -5.39
C GLY A 67 -4.13 6.78 -6.76
N TYR A 68 -3.16 7.61 -7.14
CA TYR A 68 -3.12 8.21 -8.48
C TYR A 68 -2.50 7.30 -9.56
N GLY A 69 -2.24 6.02 -9.26
CA GLY A 69 -1.88 4.98 -10.23
C GLY A 69 -0.40 4.80 -10.56
N PRO A 70 0.58 5.23 -9.76
CA PRO A 70 1.99 5.17 -10.14
C PRO A 70 2.55 3.75 -10.24
N VAL A 71 2.09 2.81 -9.41
CA VAL A 71 2.50 1.40 -9.47
C VAL A 71 1.90 0.74 -10.69
N SER A 72 0.59 0.95 -10.92
CA SER A 72 -0.11 0.45 -12.11
C SER A 72 0.57 0.92 -13.39
N ALA A 73 0.88 2.22 -13.52
CA ALA A 73 1.58 2.77 -14.68
C ALA A 73 2.96 2.15 -14.86
N PHE A 74 3.75 2.03 -13.78
CA PHE A 74 5.08 1.44 -13.82
C PHE A 74 5.08 -0.01 -14.32
N ILE A 75 4.07 -0.80 -13.92
CA ILE A 75 3.90 -2.19 -14.36
C ILE A 75 3.47 -2.23 -15.83
N LEU A 76 2.46 -1.46 -16.21
CA LEU A 76 1.91 -1.45 -17.57
C LEU A 76 2.92 -1.00 -18.64
N ASP A 77 3.88 -0.14 -18.27
CA ASP A 77 5.00 0.24 -19.15
C ASP A 77 5.96 -0.92 -19.44
N ARG A 78 6.09 -1.87 -18.51
CA ARG A 78 7.07 -2.96 -18.57
C ARG A 78 6.49 -4.29 -19.03
N TYR A 79 5.19 -4.46 -18.88
CA TYR A 79 4.44 -5.68 -19.20
C TYR A 79 3.37 -5.36 -20.25
N PRO A 80 3.70 -5.43 -21.55
CA PRO A 80 2.85 -4.91 -22.62
C PRO A 80 1.52 -5.66 -22.78
N HIS A 81 1.45 -6.92 -22.33
CA HIS A 81 0.25 -7.76 -22.40
C HIS A 81 -0.51 -7.89 -21.08
N THR A 82 -0.15 -7.08 -20.09
CA THR A 82 -0.81 -7.07 -18.79
C THR A 82 -2.04 -6.17 -18.82
N THR A 83 -3.10 -6.65 -18.16
CA THR A 83 -4.23 -5.83 -17.72
C THR A 83 -4.15 -5.57 -16.23
N CYS A 84 -4.66 -4.44 -15.78
CA CYS A 84 -4.61 -4.02 -14.38
C CYS A 84 -5.99 -3.54 -13.89
N VAL A 85 -6.40 -4.02 -12.72
CA VAL A 85 -7.48 -3.41 -11.95
C VAL A 85 -6.83 -2.55 -10.88
N ALA A 86 -7.05 -1.24 -10.93
CA ALA A 86 -6.53 -0.28 -9.97
C ALA A 86 -7.66 0.12 -9.01
N GLN A 87 -7.60 -0.41 -7.78
CA GLN A 87 -8.61 -0.16 -6.75
C GLN A 87 -8.16 0.95 -5.81
N ASP A 88 -9.06 1.88 -5.49
CA ASP A 88 -8.87 2.87 -4.42
C ASP A 88 -10.22 3.34 -3.86
N GLY A 89 -10.25 3.74 -2.59
CA GLY A 89 -11.45 4.28 -1.95
C GLY A 89 -11.67 5.76 -2.23
N SER A 90 -10.63 6.49 -2.65
CA SER A 90 -10.65 7.93 -2.86
C SER A 90 -11.00 8.31 -4.29
N GLU A 91 -12.18 8.91 -4.51
CA GLU A 91 -12.53 9.45 -5.82
C GLU A 91 -11.56 10.56 -6.28
N PRO A 92 -11.08 11.49 -5.43
CA PRO A 92 -10.02 12.41 -5.81
C PRO A 92 -8.75 11.73 -6.33
N MET A 93 -8.31 10.64 -5.72
CA MET A 93 -7.16 9.86 -6.20
C MET A 93 -7.45 9.22 -7.55
N LEU A 94 -8.58 8.53 -7.70
CA LEU A 94 -8.96 7.89 -8.96
C LEU A 94 -9.12 8.87 -10.11
N ARG A 95 -9.53 10.11 -9.83
CA ARG A 95 -9.61 11.17 -10.84
C ARG A 95 -8.23 11.53 -11.39
N ARG A 96 -7.21 11.56 -10.53
CA ARG A 96 -5.81 11.77 -10.95
C ARG A 96 -5.24 10.53 -11.63
N ALA A 97 -5.62 9.35 -11.18
CA ALA A 97 -5.27 8.11 -11.84
C ALA A 97 -5.76 8.09 -13.29
N ARG A 98 -7.02 8.46 -13.56
CA ARG A 98 -7.57 8.54 -14.95
C ARG A 98 -6.67 9.37 -15.88
N GLN A 99 -6.09 10.46 -15.36
CA GLN A 99 -5.18 11.30 -16.16
C GLN A 99 -3.85 10.59 -16.43
N LEU A 100 -3.23 10.04 -15.38
CA LEU A 100 -1.92 9.37 -15.49
C LEU A 100 -1.98 8.13 -16.39
N VAL A 101 -3.04 7.32 -16.23
CA VAL A 101 -3.14 6.01 -16.91
C VAL A 101 -3.92 6.04 -18.21
N SER A 102 -4.34 7.22 -18.70
CA SER A 102 -5.17 7.37 -19.90
C SER A 102 -4.55 6.77 -21.15
N THR A 103 -3.24 6.71 -21.25
CA THR A 103 -2.50 6.17 -22.39
C THR A 103 -2.56 4.64 -22.53
N TYR A 104 -2.96 3.94 -21.46
CA TYR A 104 -3.03 2.47 -21.47
C TYR A 104 -4.36 1.91 -22.00
N GLY A 105 -5.36 2.78 -22.23
CA GLY A 105 -6.67 2.38 -22.79
C GLY A 105 -7.33 1.28 -21.99
N ASP A 106 -7.79 0.23 -22.67
CA ASP A 106 -8.52 -0.90 -22.07
C ASP A 106 -7.65 -1.82 -21.21
N ARG A 107 -6.33 -1.57 -21.12
CA ARG A 107 -5.44 -2.36 -20.25
C ARG A 107 -5.56 -1.99 -18.78
N ILE A 108 -6.32 -0.96 -18.42
CA ILE A 108 -6.53 -0.59 -17.01
C ILE A 108 -7.98 -0.28 -16.72
N THR A 109 -8.48 -0.84 -15.63
CA THR A 109 -9.80 -0.55 -15.07
C THR A 109 -9.63 0.10 -13.70
N LEU A 110 -10.25 1.27 -13.51
CA LEU A 110 -10.28 1.92 -12.19
C LEU A 110 -11.53 1.45 -11.43
N HIS A 111 -11.33 0.88 -10.24
CA HIS A 111 -12.38 0.35 -9.39
C HIS A 111 -12.44 1.11 -8.06
N GLN A 112 -13.56 1.80 -7.82
CA GLN A 112 -13.77 2.51 -6.56
C GLN A 112 -14.44 1.59 -5.55
N SER A 113 -13.76 1.33 -4.42
CA SER A 113 -14.33 0.57 -3.31
C SER A 113 -13.61 0.87 -2.00
N ASP A 114 -14.33 0.71 -0.88
CA ASP A 114 -13.77 0.90 0.47
C ASP A 114 -13.28 -0.45 1.01
N LEU A 115 -12.00 -0.55 1.36
CA LEU A 115 -11.39 -1.76 1.93
C LEU A 115 -12.04 -2.22 3.25
N PHE A 116 -12.86 -1.39 3.90
CA PHE A 116 -13.67 -1.80 5.05
C PHE A 116 -14.97 -2.52 4.67
N GLU A 117 -15.36 -2.49 3.41
CA GLU A 117 -16.55 -3.20 2.93
C GLU A 117 -16.24 -4.67 2.61
N ALA A 118 -17.18 -5.56 2.90
CA ALA A 118 -17.00 -7.00 2.69
C ALA A 118 -16.87 -7.39 1.21
N ASN A 119 -17.39 -6.55 0.31
CA ASN A 119 -17.38 -6.75 -1.14
C ASN A 119 -16.52 -5.71 -1.88
N TRP A 120 -15.46 -5.22 -1.25
CA TRP A 120 -14.54 -4.26 -1.87
C TRP A 120 -13.91 -4.79 -3.16
N LEU A 121 -13.81 -6.12 -3.30
CA LEU A 121 -13.32 -6.80 -4.49
C LEU A 121 -14.37 -7.81 -4.96
N PRO A 122 -15.23 -7.46 -5.94
CA PRO A 122 -16.18 -8.39 -6.53
C PRO A 122 -15.47 -9.56 -7.23
N GLY A 123 -16.03 -10.78 -7.06
CA GLY A 123 -15.42 -12.03 -7.56
C GLY A 123 -15.23 -12.08 -9.08
N GLU A 124 -16.02 -11.34 -9.83
CA GLU A 124 -15.92 -11.22 -11.29
C GLU A 124 -14.68 -10.46 -11.77
N LEU A 125 -14.01 -9.71 -10.91
CA LEU A 125 -12.78 -8.98 -11.26
C LEU A 125 -11.52 -9.85 -11.25
N GLY A 126 -11.55 -11.04 -10.65
CA GLY A 126 -10.43 -11.99 -10.59
C GLY A 126 -10.72 -13.29 -11.35
N PRO A 127 -9.88 -14.34 -11.20
CA PRO A 127 -8.68 -14.37 -10.36
C PRO A 127 -7.47 -13.66 -10.99
N PHE A 128 -6.54 -13.17 -10.15
CA PHE A 128 -5.36 -12.40 -10.54
C PHE A 128 -4.09 -13.25 -10.56
N ASP A 129 -3.16 -12.91 -11.45
CA ASP A 129 -1.81 -13.48 -11.51
C ASP A 129 -0.89 -12.86 -10.46
N ALA A 130 -1.11 -11.60 -10.12
CA ALA A 130 -0.48 -10.93 -9.00
C ALA A 130 -1.38 -9.86 -8.39
N VAL A 131 -1.20 -9.61 -7.09
CA VAL A 131 -1.77 -8.48 -6.36
C VAL A 131 -0.63 -7.66 -5.80
N VAL A 132 -0.66 -6.35 -6.03
CA VAL A 132 0.32 -5.41 -5.48
C VAL A 132 -0.37 -4.37 -4.61
N SER A 133 0.36 -3.81 -3.66
CA SER A 133 -0.09 -2.64 -2.89
C SER A 133 1.12 -1.77 -2.55
N SER A 134 0.93 -0.47 -2.50
CA SER A 134 2.00 0.45 -2.11
C SER A 134 1.49 1.60 -1.27
N SER A 135 1.98 1.70 -0.04
CA SER A 135 1.64 2.78 0.92
C SER A 135 0.13 2.92 1.17
N CYS A 136 -0.57 1.79 1.26
CA CYS A 136 -2.03 1.75 1.41
C CYS A 136 -2.48 1.12 2.73
N LEU A 137 -2.17 -0.15 2.98
CA LEU A 137 -2.81 -0.95 4.03
C LEU A 137 -2.56 -0.40 5.44
N HIS A 138 -1.44 0.26 5.68
CA HIS A 138 -1.16 0.91 6.97
C HIS A 138 -2.19 2.00 7.32
N ASN A 139 -2.88 2.61 6.34
CA ASN A 139 -3.90 3.63 6.56
C ASN A 139 -5.21 3.08 7.15
N LEU A 140 -5.44 1.78 7.08
CA LEU A 140 -6.61 1.15 7.71
C LEU A 140 -6.57 1.27 9.23
N ARG A 141 -5.39 1.36 9.85
CA ARG A 141 -5.20 1.47 11.30
C ARG A 141 -5.87 0.34 12.12
N ASP A 142 -6.32 -0.70 11.45
CA ASP A 142 -6.97 -1.89 12.00
C ASP A 142 -6.26 -3.13 11.47
N PHE A 143 -5.48 -3.77 12.34
CA PHE A 143 -4.69 -4.94 11.95
C PHE A 143 -5.56 -6.18 11.71
N GLU A 144 -6.69 -6.31 12.42
CA GLU A 144 -7.61 -7.43 12.17
C GLU A 144 -8.21 -7.31 10.76
N ARG A 145 -8.61 -6.09 10.35
CA ARG A 145 -9.08 -5.86 8.98
C ARG A 145 -7.99 -6.16 7.93
N ILE A 146 -6.75 -5.79 8.19
CA ILE A 146 -5.62 -6.12 7.31
C ILE A 146 -5.46 -7.65 7.17
N ARG A 147 -5.62 -8.40 8.26
CA ARG A 147 -5.56 -9.87 8.22
C ARG A 147 -6.67 -10.47 7.38
N GLU A 148 -7.89 -9.96 7.49
CA GLU A 148 -9.02 -10.36 6.65
C GLU A 148 -8.72 -10.08 5.17
N ILE A 149 -8.22 -8.89 4.85
CA ILE A 149 -7.82 -8.51 3.47
C ILE A 149 -6.75 -9.47 2.91
N TYR A 150 -5.80 -9.92 3.71
CA TYR A 150 -4.83 -10.91 3.24
C TYR A 150 -5.50 -12.23 2.83
N GLY A 151 -6.50 -12.70 3.59
CA GLY A 151 -7.30 -13.88 3.23
C GLY A 151 -8.14 -13.64 1.96
N GLU A 152 -8.75 -12.47 1.83
CA GLU A 152 -9.52 -12.07 0.67
C GLU A 152 -8.64 -11.98 -0.59
N ILE A 153 -7.45 -11.37 -0.49
CA ILE A 153 -6.46 -11.32 -1.58
C ILE A 153 -6.02 -12.74 -1.99
N HIS A 154 -5.70 -13.59 -1.01
CA HIS A 154 -5.30 -14.98 -1.29
C HIS A 154 -6.39 -15.73 -2.06
N ALA A 155 -7.65 -15.56 -1.70
CA ALA A 155 -8.79 -16.19 -2.38
C ALA A 155 -9.01 -15.69 -3.83
N HIS A 156 -8.51 -14.51 -4.18
CA HIS A 156 -8.61 -13.93 -5.52
C HIS A 156 -7.33 -14.12 -6.36
N LEU A 157 -6.28 -14.74 -5.81
CA LEU A 157 -5.08 -15.09 -6.56
C LEU A 157 -5.24 -16.44 -7.27
N LYS A 158 -4.64 -16.55 -8.45
CA LYS A 158 -4.42 -17.84 -9.11
C LYS A 158 -3.39 -18.65 -8.31
N PRO A 159 -3.43 -20.00 -8.37
CA PRO A 159 -2.36 -20.82 -7.80
C PRO A 159 -0.98 -20.39 -8.30
N GLY A 160 -0.05 -20.15 -7.39
CA GLY A 160 1.29 -19.61 -7.69
C GLY A 160 1.34 -18.11 -7.96
N GLY A 161 0.22 -17.40 -7.87
CA GLY A 161 0.18 -15.95 -7.99
C GLY A 161 0.84 -15.25 -6.81
N ALA A 162 1.34 -14.03 -7.00
CA ALA A 162 2.10 -13.27 -6.00
C ALA A 162 1.23 -12.20 -5.31
N PHE A 163 1.43 -12.02 -4.01
CA PHE A 163 1.05 -10.78 -3.30
C PHE A 163 2.30 -10.05 -2.83
N LEU A 164 2.46 -8.79 -3.23
CA LEU A 164 3.63 -7.95 -2.94
C LEU A 164 3.18 -6.59 -2.39
N ASN A 165 3.53 -6.31 -1.14
CA ASN A 165 3.13 -5.09 -0.43
C ASN A 165 4.34 -4.24 -0.04
N ALA A 166 4.46 -3.05 -0.61
CA ALA A 166 5.47 -2.06 -0.27
C ALA A 166 4.90 -1.03 0.71
N ASP A 167 5.02 -1.27 2.01
CA ASP A 167 4.27 -0.48 2.99
C ASP A 167 5.08 -0.09 4.24
N LEU A 168 4.42 0.64 5.13
CA LEU A 168 4.95 1.09 6.41
C LEU A 168 4.59 0.08 7.51
N VAL A 169 5.60 -0.26 8.31
CA VAL A 169 5.47 -1.21 9.43
C VAL A 169 6.04 -0.62 10.71
N ASN A 170 5.50 -1.04 11.85
CA ASN A 170 6.07 -0.64 13.13
C ASN A 170 7.49 -1.19 13.33
N ALA A 171 8.30 -0.46 14.05
CA ALA A 171 9.51 -1.01 14.61
C ALA A 171 9.17 -2.12 15.64
N PRO A 172 10.02 -3.14 15.81
CA PRO A 172 9.78 -4.22 16.77
C PRO A 172 9.67 -3.77 18.22
N THR A 173 10.32 -2.65 18.58
CA THR A 173 10.32 -2.08 19.93
C THR A 173 10.26 -0.56 19.90
N ALA A 174 9.77 0.05 20.97
CA ALA A 174 9.75 1.50 21.13
C ALA A 174 11.17 2.13 21.02
N THR A 175 12.18 1.46 21.54
CA THR A 175 13.57 1.92 21.43
C THR A 175 14.05 1.95 19.98
N LEU A 176 13.75 0.93 19.18
CA LEU A 176 14.08 0.93 17.76
C LEU A 176 13.26 1.94 16.97
N HIS A 177 12.01 2.16 17.36
CA HIS A 177 11.17 3.20 16.77
C HIS A 177 11.84 4.57 16.89
N GLN A 178 12.25 4.97 18.10
CA GLN A 178 12.96 6.22 18.35
C GLN A 178 14.26 6.34 17.54
N ARG A 179 15.02 5.24 17.42
CA ARG A 179 16.23 5.20 16.60
C ARG A 179 15.94 5.37 15.10
N TYR A 180 14.87 4.75 14.62
CA TYR A 180 14.47 4.88 13.21
C TYR A 180 14.05 6.31 12.90
N ASP A 181 13.30 6.95 13.78
CA ASP A 181 12.90 8.36 13.63
C ASP A 181 14.11 9.29 13.62
N ALA A 182 15.07 9.06 14.52
CA ALA A 182 16.30 9.85 14.56
C ALA A 182 17.12 9.72 13.26
N VAL A 183 17.26 8.49 12.72
CA VAL A 183 17.96 8.23 11.47
C VAL A 183 17.21 8.87 10.29
N ALA A 184 15.88 8.71 10.24
CA ALA A 184 15.06 9.32 9.19
C ALA A 184 15.14 10.85 9.19
N ALA A 185 15.10 11.47 10.38
CA ALA A 185 15.26 12.91 10.55
C ALA A 185 16.65 13.39 10.09
N ALA A 186 17.72 12.69 10.48
CA ALA A 186 19.09 13.02 10.07
C ALA A 186 19.26 12.92 8.53
N ARG A 187 18.71 11.87 7.90
CA ARG A 187 18.73 11.71 6.43
C ARG A 187 18.01 12.87 5.72
N ARG A 188 16.83 13.27 6.19
CA ARG A 188 16.08 14.39 5.62
C ARG A 188 16.80 15.74 5.82
N ALA A 189 17.37 15.97 7.01
CA ALA A 189 18.18 17.16 7.27
C ALA A 189 19.36 17.26 6.29
N SER A 190 20.05 16.16 6.01
CA SER A 190 21.17 16.15 5.04
C SER A 190 20.70 16.37 3.59
N GLN A 191 19.42 16.16 3.30
CA GLN A 191 18.79 16.42 2.01
C GLN A 191 18.19 17.84 1.91
N GLY A 192 18.37 18.67 2.93
CA GLY A 192 17.93 20.06 2.94
C GLY A 192 16.52 20.31 3.48
N ALA A 193 15.93 19.33 4.19
CA ALA A 193 14.64 19.53 4.84
C ALA A 193 14.71 20.63 5.89
N SER A 194 13.69 21.50 5.93
CA SER A 194 13.56 22.57 6.91
C SER A 194 13.32 22.06 8.32
N THR A 195 13.62 22.88 9.33
CA THR A 195 13.33 22.57 10.74
C THR A 195 11.84 22.30 10.97
N GLU A 196 10.97 22.98 10.24
CA GLU A 196 9.52 22.83 10.34
C GLU A 196 9.05 21.47 9.78
N GLU A 197 9.57 21.04 8.64
CA GLU A 197 9.30 19.70 8.07
C GLU A 197 9.79 18.59 9.00
N LEU A 198 10.96 18.73 9.60
CA LEU A 198 11.47 17.77 10.57
C LEU A 198 10.60 17.72 11.83
N ALA A 199 10.16 18.88 12.34
CA ALA A 199 9.25 18.94 13.48
C ALA A 199 7.87 18.37 13.18
N ALA A 200 7.34 18.55 11.97
CA ALA A 200 6.09 17.94 11.52
C ALA A 200 6.19 16.40 11.48
N MET A 201 7.30 15.85 11.01
CA MET A 201 7.57 14.42 10.99
C MET A 201 7.58 13.82 12.42
N VAL A 202 8.28 14.46 13.35
CA VAL A 202 8.34 14.04 14.76
C VAL A 202 6.94 14.06 15.39
N ARG A 203 6.13 15.10 15.10
CA ARG A 203 4.74 15.17 15.59
C ARG A 203 3.85 14.06 15.04
N HIS A 204 4.06 13.63 13.80
CA HIS A 204 3.30 12.56 13.18
C HIS A 204 3.59 11.19 13.82
N THR A 205 4.80 10.99 14.33
CA THR A 205 5.22 9.74 14.98
C THR A 205 5.10 9.78 16.52
N ALA A 206 4.97 10.97 17.11
CA ALA A 206 4.88 11.16 18.56
C ALA A 206 3.56 10.63 19.11
N GLY A 207 3.64 9.74 20.10
CA GLY A 207 2.49 9.29 20.88
C GLY A 207 2.06 7.83 20.71
N ALA A 208 2.68 7.08 19.82
CA ALA A 208 2.44 5.64 19.67
C ALA A 208 3.54 4.85 20.41
N SER A 209 3.17 4.03 21.38
CA SER A 209 4.12 3.24 22.19
C SER A 209 4.89 2.18 21.40
N ALA A 210 4.37 1.74 20.25
CA ALA A 210 4.99 0.76 19.36
C ALA A 210 5.15 1.27 17.91
N GLY A 211 4.82 2.54 17.65
CA GLY A 211 4.80 3.17 16.34
C GLY A 211 3.37 3.45 15.82
N PRO A 212 3.23 4.31 14.82
CA PRO A 212 1.93 4.81 14.35
C PRO A 212 1.21 3.84 13.42
N PHE A 213 1.80 2.69 13.07
CA PHE A 213 1.25 1.75 12.11
C PHE A 213 0.52 0.59 12.80
N PRO A 214 -0.33 -0.18 12.08
CA PRO A 214 -1.13 -1.24 12.68
C PRO A 214 -0.30 -2.38 13.29
N ALA A 215 0.84 -2.74 12.67
CA ALA A 215 1.60 -3.91 13.09
C ALA A 215 3.10 -3.83 12.72
N SER A 216 3.92 -4.67 13.35
CA SER A 216 5.31 -4.90 12.97
C SER A 216 5.41 -5.78 11.73
N LEU A 217 6.57 -5.76 11.06
CA LEU A 217 6.83 -6.64 9.92
C LEU A 217 6.63 -8.12 10.28
N GLU A 218 7.10 -8.56 11.44
CA GLU A 218 6.94 -9.95 11.91
C GLU A 218 5.46 -10.35 12.00
N GLN A 219 4.61 -9.46 12.52
CA GLN A 219 3.17 -9.70 12.60
C GLN A 219 2.53 -9.79 11.20
N HIS A 220 2.94 -8.94 10.25
CA HIS A 220 2.48 -9.02 8.86
C HIS A 220 2.89 -10.34 8.19
N LEU A 221 4.16 -10.77 8.33
CA LEU A 221 4.63 -12.05 7.77
C LEU A 221 3.89 -13.24 8.38
N ALA A 222 3.64 -13.22 9.69
CA ALA A 222 2.85 -14.26 10.35
C ALA A 222 1.40 -14.29 9.85
N ALA A 223 0.78 -13.12 9.67
CA ALA A 223 -0.59 -13.02 9.16
C ALA A 223 -0.73 -13.53 7.72
N LEU A 224 0.24 -13.25 6.85
CA LEU A 224 0.27 -13.80 5.49
C LEU A 224 0.34 -15.34 5.49
N LYS A 225 1.18 -15.93 6.35
CA LYS A 225 1.23 -17.40 6.49
C LYS A 225 -0.10 -17.99 6.95
N VAL A 226 -0.76 -17.32 7.90
CA VAL A 226 -2.10 -17.74 8.38
C VAL A 226 -3.15 -17.62 7.28
N ALA A 227 -3.04 -16.62 6.40
CA ALA A 227 -3.93 -16.43 5.25
C ALA A 227 -3.72 -17.48 4.13
N GLY A 228 -2.67 -18.32 4.20
CA GLY A 228 -2.41 -19.40 3.26
C GLY A 228 -1.24 -19.17 2.31
N PHE A 229 -0.60 -18.00 2.35
CA PHE A 229 0.56 -17.70 1.50
C PHE A 229 1.76 -18.57 1.86
N LYS A 230 2.49 -19.00 0.83
CA LYS A 230 3.76 -19.73 0.88
C LYS A 230 4.91 -18.78 0.56
N ASP A 231 6.15 -19.24 0.83
CA ASP A 231 7.36 -18.48 0.52
C ASP A 231 7.29 -17.01 0.98
N VAL A 232 6.66 -16.83 2.16
CA VAL A 232 6.44 -15.51 2.77
C VAL A 232 7.74 -14.95 3.28
N ASP A 233 8.15 -13.78 2.75
CA ASP A 233 9.40 -13.12 3.14
C ASP A 233 9.30 -11.60 3.08
N CYS A 234 10.33 -10.96 3.63
CA CYS A 234 10.64 -9.55 3.46
C CYS A 234 11.74 -9.38 2.42
N PHE A 235 11.39 -8.92 1.25
CA PHE A 235 12.29 -8.77 0.10
C PHE A 235 13.17 -7.53 0.18
N TRP A 236 12.72 -6.51 0.91
CA TRP A 236 13.48 -5.29 1.17
C TRP A 236 12.95 -4.57 2.41
N LYS A 237 13.88 -3.95 3.16
CA LYS A 237 13.53 -3.13 4.33
C LYS A 237 14.49 -1.98 4.52
N ASP A 238 13.94 -0.78 4.76
CA ASP A 238 14.67 0.38 5.25
C ASP A 238 13.85 1.08 6.35
N LEU A 239 14.34 0.96 7.59
CA LEU A 239 13.69 1.44 8.80
C LEU A 239 12.24 0.89 8.92
N GLN A 240 11.24 1.77 8.80
CA GLN A 240 9.81 1.44 8.87
C GLN A 240 9.21 1.10 7.50
N ARG A 241 9.93 1.25 6.40
CA ARG A 241 9.48 0.87 5.06
C ARG A 241 9.91 -0.55 4.75
N ALA A 242 8.98 -1.36 4.27
CA ALA A 242 9.28 -2.74 3.88
C ALA A 242 8.55 -3.12 2.60
N LEU A 243 9.17 -3.96 1.77
CA LEU A 243 8.52 -4.72 0.72
C LEU A 243 8.47 -6.17 1.19
N TYR A 244 7.28 -6.70 1.37
CA TYR A 244 7.04 -8.05 1.86
C TYR A 244 5.85 -8.67 1.15
N GLY A 245 5.72 -9.98 1.22
CA GLY A 245 4.65 -10.70 0.56
C GLY A 245 4.84 -12.19 0.58
N GLY A 246 4.20 -12.88 -0.37
CA GLY A 246 4.27 -14.32 -0.55
C GLY A 246 3.49 -14.77 -1.78
N TYR A 247 3.39 -16.08 -1.97
CA TYR A 247 2.79 -16.69 -3.15
C TYR A 247 1.62 -17.61 -2.74
N ALA A 248 0.56 -17.68 -3.56
CA ALA A 248 -0.64 -18.49 -3.30
C ALA A 248 -0.44 -19.99 -3.63
#